data_cc6c48f09f537567b1009cea9157a234
#
_entry.id   cc6c48f09f537567b1009cea9157a234
#
_cell.length_a   1.000
_cell.length_b   1.000
_cell.length_c   1.000
_cell.angle_alpha   90.00
_cell.angle_beta   90.00
_cell.angle_gamma   90.00
#
_symmetry.space_group_name_H-M   'P 1'
#
loop_
_entity.id
_entity.type
_entity.pdbx_description
1 polymer ?
#
loop_
_entity_poly.entity_id
_entity_poly.type
_entity_poly.pdbx_seq_one_letter_code
_entity_poly.pdbx_strand_id
1 'polypeptide(L)'
;MIETLGWHKDQWLDIDRIFIAANNRGLKFADGIFETILIKENKPILFDEHLKRLEKSSKILNINLKINKLTLRQLIHDGIKKLSLKNDQFASVRINYSRGTNEGRTLTIDSTSETKNLDNLWLEFYRIKPNFNPISVCISQTEKINEYSLI
;
A
#
# COMPACT_ATOMS: atom_id res chain seq x y z
N MET A 1 15.22 15.60 -11.28
CA MET A 1 14.67 14.24 -11.51
C MET A 1 13.78 13.93 -10.31
N ILE A 2 12.55 13.45 -10.51
CA ILE A 2 11.63 13.13 -9.40
C ILE A 2 12.13 11.85 -8.72
N GLU A 3 12.50 11.91 -7.45
CA GLU A 3 12.99 10.76 -6.66
C GLU A 3 11.83 10.02 -5.97
N THR A 4 10.81 10.78 -5.56
CA THR A 4 9.63 10.27 -4.87
C THR A 4 8.37 10.90 -5.45
N LEU A 5 7.26 10.17 -5.45
CA LEU A 5 5.97 10.66 -5.92
C LEU A 5 4.86 9.99 -5.12
N GLY A 6 3.88 10.75 -4.70
CA GLY A 6 2.70 10.28 -4.01
C GLY A 6 1.43 10.43 -4.83
N TRP A 7 0.43 9.60 -4.51
CA TRP A 7 -0.95 9.76 -4.95
C TRP A 7 -1.89 9.58 -3.77
N HIS A 8 -2.74 10.55 -3.54
CA HIS A 8 -3.76 10.50 -2.48
C HIS A 8 -4.92 11.43 -2.84
N LYS A 9 -6.15 11.02 -2.59
CA LYS A 9 -7.38 11.81 -2.83
C LYS A 9 -7.43 12.39 -4.25
N ASP A 10 -7.21 11.52 -5.24
CA ASP A 10 -7.21 11.85 -6.66
C ASP A 10 -6.18 12.91 -7.09
N GLN A 11 -5.16 13.13 -6.27
CA GLN A 11 -4.09 14.08 -6.54
C GLN A 11 -2.72 13.40 -6.55
N TRP A 12 -1.88 13.82 -7.49
CA TRP A 12 -0.44 13.53 -7.52
C TRP A 12 0.31 14.64 -6.79
N LEU A 13 1.15 14.28 -5.83
CA LEU A 13 1.85 15.23 -4.95
C LEU A 13 3.17 14.64 -4.48
N ASP A 14 3.99 15.47 -3.84
CA ASP A 14 5.17 14.98 -3.14
C ASP A 14 4.74 14.11 -1.94
N ILE A 15 5.49 13.07 -1.63
CA ILE A 15 5.17 12.16 -0.53
C ILE A 15 4.97 12.91 0.78
N ASP A 16 5.79 13.93 1.04
CA ASP A 16 5.73 14.76 2.26
C ASP A 16 4.42 15.56 2.39
N ARG A 17 3.63 15.61 1.32
CA ARG A 17 2.31 16.27 1.30
C ARG A 17 1.15 15.29 1.45
N ILE A 18 1.43 14.02 1.66
CA ILE A 18 0.39 13.04 2.01
C ILE A 18 0.09 13.15 3.50
N PHE A 19 -1.09 13.63 3.83
CA PHE A 19 -1.52 13.73 5.23
C PHE A 19 -2.56 12.65 5.53
N ILE A 20 -2.23 11.80 6.47
CA ILE A 20 -3.13 10.79 7.02
C ILE A 20 -3.62 11.29 8.39
N ALA A 21 -4.93 11.27 8.57
CA ALA A 21 -5.55 11.75 9.80
C ALA A 21 -5.02 10.99 11.04
N ALA A 22 -4.73 11.69 12.12
CA ALA A 22 -4.20 11.09 13.35
C ALA A 22 -5.15 10.06 13.99
N ASN A 23 -6.46 10.12 13.68
CA ASN A 23 -7.45 9.13 14.10
C ASN A 23 -7.66 8.01 13.07
N ASN A 24 -6.80 7.90 12.03
CA ASN A 24 -6.85 6.80 11.08
C ASN A 24 -6.52 5.48 11.80
N ARG A 25 -7.34 4.46 11.58
CA ARG A 25 -7.19 3.15 12.21
C ARG A 25 -5.91 2.43 11.80
N GLY A 26 -5.46 2.61 10.56
CA GLY A 26 -4.19 2.09 10.09
C GLY A 26 -3.01 2.60 10.91
N LEU A 27 -3.04 3.89 11.31
CA LEU A 27 -2.02 4.48 12.17
C LEU A 27 -2.14 4.04 13.63
N LYS A 28 -3.38 4.01 14.18
CA LYS A 28 -3.60 3.72 15.60
C LYS A 28 -3.51 2.24 15.96
N PHE A 29 -3.98 1.37 15.07
CA PHE A 29 -4.26 -0.04 15.39
C PHE A 29 -3.65 -1.02 14.38
N ALA A 30 -2.80 -0.53 13.45
CA ALA A 30 -2.32 -1.31 12.32
C ALA A 30 -3.46 -1.93 11.47
N ASP A 31 -4.67 -1.34 11.52
CA ASP A 31 -5.87 -1.83 10.84
C ASP A 31 -5.85 -1.37 9.37
N GLY A 32 -5.00 -2.00 8.60
CA GLY A 32 -4.77 -1.72 7.20
C GLY A 32 -3.92 -2.80 6.54
N ILE A 33 -3.80 -2.70 5.25
CA ILE A 33 -3.03 -3.61 4.41
C ILE A 33 -2.15 -2.83 3.46
N PHE A 34 -1.07 -3.42 3.02
CA PHE A 34 -0.19 -2.82 2.02
C PHE A 34 0.45 -3.87 1.11
N GLU A 35 0.86 -3.43 -0.05
CA GLU A 35 1.71 -4.16 -0.98
C GLU A 35 2.86 -3.29 -1.44
N THR A 36 4.03 -3.88 -1.64
CA THR A 36 5.17 -3.18 -2.23
C THR A 36 5.61 -3.94 -3.47
N ILE A 37 5.58 -3.26 -4.61
CA ILE A 37 5.80 -3.85 -5.93
C ILE A 37 7.07 -3.22 -6.53
N LEU A 38 7.99 -4.06 -6.95
CA LEU A 38 9.16 -3.64 -7.72
C LEU A 38 8.73 -3.17 -9.12
N ILE A 39 9.30 -2.06 -9.57
CA ILE A 39 9.16 -1.57 -10.94
C ILE A 39 10.50 -1.70 -11.63
N LYS A 40 10.53 -2.44 -12.73
CA LYS A 40 11.69 -2.64 -13.60
C LYS A 40 11.27 -2.41 -15.05
N GLU A 41 12.08 -1.71 -15.84
CA GLU A 41 11.78 -1.43 -17.25
C GLU A 41 10.39 -0.82 -17.46
N ASN A 42 10.01 0.10 -16.57
CA ASN A 42 8.69 0.75 -16.55
C ASN A 42 7.49 -0.21 -16.38
N LYS A 43 7.74 -1.42 -15.85
CA LYS A 43 6.68 -2.42 -15.60
C LYS A 43 6.67 -2.85 -14.14
N PRO A 44 5.50 -2.93 -13.50
CA PRO A 44 5.39 -3.51 -12.18
C PRO A 44 5.57 -5.02 -12.27
N ILE A 45 6.47 -5.57 -11.46
CA ILE A 45 6.81 -6.99 -11.42
C ILE A 45 5.75 -7.73 -10.57
N LEU A 46 5.25 -8.87 -11.06
CA LEU A 46 4.28 -9.72 -10.38
C LEU A 46 3.03 -8.97 -9.88
N PHE A 47 2.56 -8.00 -10.67
CA PHE A 47 1.43 -7.15 -10.29
C PHE A 47 0.19 -7.97 -9.89
N ASP A 48 -0.14 -8.98 -10.66
CA ASP A 48 -1.36 -9.77 -10.44
C ASP A 48 -1.27 -10.62 -9.16
N GLU A 49 -0.10 -11.11 -8.82
CA GLU A 49 0.19 -11.86 -7.59
C GLU A 49 0.09 -10.95 -6.37
N HIS A 50 0.67 -9.77 -6.43
CA HIS A 50 0.56 -8.74 -5.39
C HIS A 50 -0.91 -8.35 -5.16
N LEU A 51 -1.65 -8.15 -6.25
CA LEU A 51 -3.06 -7.79 -6.15
C LEU A 51 -3.91 -8.92 -5.54
N LYS A 52 -3.69 -10.18 -5.95
CA LYS A 52 -4.35 -11.34 -5.32
C LYS A 52 -4.08 -11.41 -3.82
N ARG A 53 -2.84 -11.11 -3.39
CA ARG A 53 -2.47 -11.07 -1.97
C ARG A 53 -3.16 -9.93 -1.25
N LEU A 54 -3.22 -8.73 -1.84
CA LEU A 54 -3.95 -7.59 -1.30
C LEU A 54 -5.44 -7.92 -1.09
N GLU A 55 -6.08 -8.51 -2.10
CA GLU A 55 -7.48 -8.95 -2.04
C GLU A 55 -7.72 -10.05 -0.99
N LYS A 56 -6.80 -11.03 -0.88
CA LYS A 56 -6.87 -12.05 0.16
C LYS A 56 -6.76 -11.44 1.55
N SER A 57 -5.79 -10.56 1.76
CA SER A 57 -5.58 -9.88 3.05
C SER A 57 -6.78 -9.01 3.43
N SER A 58 -7.38 -8.32 2.45
CA SER A 58 -8.58 -7.51 2.70
C SER A 58 -9.76 -8.34 3.18
N LYS A 59 -9.94 -9.53 2.59
CA LYS A 59 -11.00 -10.46 3.02
C LYS A 59 -10.77 -10.99 4.43
N ILE A 60 -9.53 -11.37 4.77
CA ILE A 60 -9.17 -11.87 6.11
C ILE A 60 -9.45 -10.81 7.17
N LEU A 61 -9.08 -9.55 6.91
CA LEU A 61 -9.30 -8.44 7.83
C LEU A 61 -10.70 -7.79 7.70
N ASN A 62 -11.54 -8.32 6.81
CA ASN A 62 -12.85 -7.74 6.51
C ASN A 62 -12.76 -6.24 6.15
N ILE A 63 -11.79 -5.88 5.31
CA ILE A 63 -11.60 -4.52 4.78
C ILE A 63 -12.21 -4.48 3.38
N ASN A 64 -13.20 -3.63 3.18
CA ASN A 64 -13.84 -3.47 1.88
C ASN A 64 -12.97 -2.61 0.95
N LEU A 65 -12.27 -3.24 -0.01
CA LEU A 65 -11.49 -2.53 -1.02
C LEU A 65 -12.43 -1.84 -2.02
N LYS A 66 -12.45 -0.52 -2.02
CA LYS A 66 -13.30 0.29 -2.92
C LYS A 66 -12.64 0.60 -4.27
N ILE A 67 -11.49 0.02 -4.54
CA ILE A 67 -10.77 0.18 -5.82
C ILE A 67 -10.76 -1.14 -6.59
N ASN A 68 -11.09 -1.07 -7.86
CA ASN A 68 -10.98 -2.23 -8.73
C ASN A 68 -9.57 -2.35 -9.34
N LYS A 69 -9.27 -3.54 -9.83
CA LYS A 69 -7.98 -3.90 -10.41
C LYS A 69 -7.55 -2.98 -11.57
N LEU A 70 -8.50 -2.60 -12.44
CA LEU A 70 -8.19 -1.78 -13.62
C LEU A 70 -7.79 -0.37 -13.22
N THR A 71 -8.53 0.24 -12.31
CA THR A 71 -8.22 1.57 -11.77
C THR A 71 -6.87 1.58 -11.07
N LEU A 72 -6.57 0.57 -10.23
CA LEU A 72 -5.30 0.48 -9.55
C LEU A 72 -4.13 0.29 -10.54
N ARG A 73 -4.31 -0.53 -11.56
CA ARG A 73 -3.32 -0.71 -12.64
C ARG A 73 -3.05 0.61 -13.37
N GLN A 74 -4.10 1.38 -13.67
CA GLN A 74 -3.98 2.67 -14.35
C GLN A 74 -3.21 3.66 -13.48
N LEU A 75 -3.55 3.78 -12.20
CA LEU A 75 -2.83 4.66 -11.26
C LEU A 75 -1.34 4.31 -11.18
N ILE A 76 -1.00 3.02 -11.10
CA ILE A 76 0.40 2.60 -11.07
C ILE A 76 1.11 2.96 -12.37
N HIS A 77 0.49 2.71 -13.51
CA HIS A 77 1.05 3.07 -14.81
C HIS A 77 1.28 4.59 -14.94
N ASP A 78 0.34 5.41 -14.49
CA ASP A 78 0.46 6.86 -14.53
C ASP A 78 1.57 7.36 -13.60
N GLY A 79 1.72 6.77 -12.41
CA GLY A 79 2.83 7.06 -11.51
C GLY A 79 4.20 6.71 -12.11
N ILE A 80 4.30 5.56 -12.77
CA ILE A 80 5.52 5.14 -13.49
C ILE A 80 5.88 6.16 -14.59
N LYS A 81 4.90 6.59 -15.39
CA LYS A 81 5.11 7.62 -16.41
C LYS A 81 5.62 8.93 -15.82
N LYS A 82 5.04 9.36 -14.68
CA LYS A 82 5.45 10.60 -14.01
C LYS A 82 6.86 10.52 -13.44
N LEU A 83 7.28 9.35 -12.96
CA LEU A 83 8.67 9.13 -12.53
C LEU A 83 9.67 9.24 -13.68
N SER A 84 9.26 8.98 -14.93
CA SER A 84 10.12 9.01 -16.11
C SER A 84 11.40 8.20 -15.94
N LEU A 85 11.25 6.91 -15.61
CA LEU A 85 12.38 6.00 -15.40
C LEU A 85 13.10 5.73 -16.72
N LYS A 86 14.43 5.71 -16.70
CA LYS A 86 15.25 5.17 -17.78
C LYS A 86 15.23 3.63 -17.70
N ASN A 87 15.61 2.97 -18.79
CA ASN A 87 15.51 1.50 -18.90
C ASN A 87 16.32 0.73 -17.86
N ASP A 88 17.40 1.30 -17.36
CA ASP A 88 18.29 0.71 -16.35
C ASP A 88 17.92 1.08 -14.90
N GLN A 89 16.87 1.88 -14.72
CA GLN A 89 16.44 2.35 -13.42
C GLN A 89 15.33 1.50 -12.83
N PHE A 90 15.34 1.42 -11.51
CA PHE A 90 14.33 0.74 -10.74
C PHE A 90 13.54 1.73 -9.88
N ALA A 91 12.33 1.34 -9.59
CA ALA A 91 11.50 2.00 -8.59
C ALA A 91 10.71 0.96 -7.80
N SER A 92 10.08 1.40 -6.75
CA SER A 92 9.03 0.63 -6.08
C SER A 92 7.76 1.47 -5.99
N VAL A 93 6.62 0.81 -5.98
CA VAL A 93 5.36 1.41 -5.57
C VAL A 93 4.85 0.68 -4.34
N ARG A 94 4.52 1.43 -3.30
CA ARG A 94 3.81 0.94 -2.13
C ARG A 94 2.36 1.37 -2.23
N ILE A 95 1.47 0.39 -2.19
CA ILE A 95 0.03 0.55 -2.15
C ILE A 95 -0.36 0.42 -0.69
N ASN A 96 -0.93 1.44 -0.10
CA ASN A 96 -1.41 1.43 1.28
C ASN A 96 -2.92 1.59 1.29
N TYR A 97 -3.61 0.77 2.06
CA TYR A 97 -5.05 0.83 2.25
C TYR A 97 -5.40 0.60 3.71
N SER A 98 -5.99 1.58 4.36
CA SER A 98 -6.46 1.46 5.73
C SER A 98 -7.99 1.31 5.77
N ARG A 99 -8.52 0.86 6.91
CA ARG A 99 -9.98 0.86 7.14
C ARG A 99 -10.56 2.27 7.23
N GLY A 100 -9.73 3.28 7.48
CA GLY A 100 -10.14 4.67 7.59
C GLY A 100 -10.10 5.22 9.00
N THR A 101 -10.84 6.29 9.22
CA THR A 101 -10.91 6.98 10.51
C THR A 101 -12.02 6.40 11.37
N ASN A 102 -11.85 6.49 12.68
CA ASN A 102 -12.87 6.15 13.64
C ASN A 102 -12.99 7.27 14.68
N GLU A 103 -14.20 7.51 15.16
CA GLU A 103 -14.44 8.43 16.27
C GLU A 103 -14.18 7.72 17.60
N GLY A 104 -13.48 8.41 18.51
CA GLY A 104 -13.18 7.87 19.84
C GLY A 104 -12.00 6.89 19.89
N ARG A 105 -11.94 6.10 20.97
CA ARG A 105 -10.87 5.12 21.27
C ARG A 105 -11.33 3.67 21.14
N THR A 106 -12.50 3.45 20.59
CA THR A 106 -13.08 2.10 20.50
C THR A 106 -12.36 1.26 19.41
N LEU A 107 -12.16 -0.01 19.71
CA LEU A 107 -11.72 -1.01 18.73
C LEU A 107 -12.88 -1.49 17.85
N THR A 108 -14.13 -1.25 18.27
CA THR A 108 -15.31 -1.64 17.49
C THR A 108 -15.27 -1.01 16.10
N ILE A 109 -15.61 -1.82 15.11
CA ILE A 109 -15.78 -1.37 13.74
C ILE A 109 -17.23 -0.95 13.62
N ASP A 110 -17.46 0.34 13.42
CA ASP A 110 -18.79 0.84 13.12
C ASP A 110 -19.08 0.48 11.65
N SER A 111 -20.01 -0.45 11.45
CA SER A 111 -20.45 -0.89 10.12
C SER A 111 -21.13 0.22 9.33
N THR A 112 -21.54 1.29 9.99
CA THR A 112 -22.19 2.47 9.37
C THR A 112 -21.18 3.50 8.85
N SER A 113 -19.91 3.44 9.29
CA SER A 113 -18.84 4.31 8.80
C SER A 113 -18.33 3.88 7.42
N GLU A 114 -19.23 3.74 6.45
CA GLU A 114 -18.86 3.61 5.05
C GLU A 114 -18.21 4.91 4.58
N THR A 115 -16.89 4.98 4.68
CA THR A 115 -16.13 6.02 3.98
C THR A 115 -16.38 5.86 2.48
N LYS A 116 -17.17 6.78 1.94
CA LYS A 116 -17.63 6.73 0.54
C LYS A 116 -16.50 6.96 -0.47
N ASN A 117 -15.29 7.31 -0.03
CA ASN A 117 -14.21 7.78 -0.86
C ASN A 117 -12.96 6.90 -0.76
N LEU A 118 -12.09 6.97 -1.78
CA LEU A 118 -10.75 6.37 -1.79
C LEU A 118 -9.76 7.06 -0.82
N ASP A 119 -10.25 7.83 0.15
CA ASP A 119 -9.44 8.59 1.11
C ASP A 119 -8.52 7.71 1.97
N ASN A 120 -8.82 6.42 2.01
CA ASN A 120 -8.05 5.42 2.76
C ASN A 120 -6.99 4.70 1.91
N LEU A 121 -6.91 5.03 0.62
CA LEU A 121 -5.92 4.54 -0.33
C LEU A 121 -4.90 5.64 -0.59
N TRP A 122 -3.62 5.30 -0.49
CA TRP A 122 -2.55 6.14 -1.02
C TRP A 122 -1.44 5.29 -1.62
N LEU A 123 -0.77 5.85 -2.60
CA LEU A 123 0.35 5.23 -3.29
C LEU A 123 1.61 6.05 -3.05
N GLU A 124 2.71 5.36 -2.82
CA GLU A 124 4.03 5.96 -2.65
C GLU A 124 4.99 5.32 -3.66
N PHE A 125 5.60 6.13 -4.47
CA PHE A 125 6.59 5.71 -5.46
C PHE A 125 7.97 6.21 -5.04
N TYR A 126 8.96 5.34 -5.12
CA TYR A 126 10.34 5.63 -4.79
C TYR A 126 11.25 5.14 -5.91
N ARG A 127 12.19 5.98 -6.37
CA ARG A 127 13.35 5.46 -7.11
C ARG A 127 14.21 4.66 -6.16
N ILE A 128 14.66 3.50 -6.58
CA ILE A 128 15.48 2.64 -5.75
C ILE A 128 16.72 2.18 -6.51
N LYS A 129 17.74 1.82 -5.75
CA LYS A 129 18.93 1.10 -6.25
C LYS A 129 18.95 -0.26 -5.58
N PRO A 130 18.34 -1.29 -6.21
CA PRO A 130 18.29 -2.61 -5.59
C PRO A 130 19.69 -3.18 -5.44
N ASN A 131 19.95 -3.82 -4.30
CA ASN A 131 21.16 -4.58 -4.09
C ASN A 131 20.84 -6.07 -4.34
N PHE A 132 21.52 -6.66 -5.31
CA PHE A 132 21.39 -8.08 -5.67
C PHE A 132 22.51 -8.95 -5.11
N ASN A 133 23.33 -8.43 -4.19
CA ASN A 133 24.34 -9.24 -3.53
C ASN A 133 23.67 -10.32 -2.67
N PRO A 134 24.29 -11.50 -2.57
CA PRO A 134 23.81 -12.54 -1.66
C PRO A 134 23.73 -12.03 -0.22
N ILE A 135 22.68 -12.43 0.48
CA ILE A 135 22.49 -12.14 1.90
C ILE A 135 22.43 -13.44 2.68
N SER A 136 22.92 -13.42 3.91
CA SER A 136 22.73 -14.52 4.85
C SER A 136 21.39 -14.38 5.54
N VAL A 137 20.66 -15.48 5.63
CA VAL A 137 19.36 -15.55 6.32
C VAL A 137 19.38 -16.67 7.34
N CYS A 138 18.60 -16.52 8.40
CA CYS A 138 18.32 -17.59 9.34
C CYS A 138 16.81 -17.81 9.45
N ILE A 139 16.43 -19.04 9.72
CA ILE A 139 15.04 -19.37 10.06
C ILE A 139 14.86 -19.14 11.55
N SER A 140 13.99 -18.21 11.92
CA SER A 140 13.63 -18.00 13.32
C SER A 140 12.83 -19.20 13.84
N GLN A 141 13.16 -19.66 15.03
CA GLN A 141 12.35 -20.65 15.74
C GLN A 141 11.19 -20.00 16.50
N THR A 142 11.13 -18.69 16.53
CA THR A 142 10.02 -17.95 17.16
C THR A 142 8.76 -18.13 16.32
N GLU A 143 7.72 -18.66 16.91
CA GLU A 143 6.42 -18.76 16.26
C GLU A 143 5.88 -17.37 15.93
N LYS A 144 5.32 -17.22 14.74
CA LYS A 144 4.47 -16.05 14.45
C LYS A 144 3.29 -16.07 15.41
N ILE A 145 2.88 -14.90 15.88
CA ILE A 145 1.59 -14.75 16.56
C ILE A 145 0.52 -15.39 15.66
N ASN A 146 -0.16 -16.38 16.19
CA ASN A 146 -1.18 -17.13 15.45
C ASN A 146 -2.28 -16.15 15.02
N GLU A 147 -2.86 -16.36 13.81
CA GLU A 147 -3.96 -15.55 13.27
C GLU A 147 -5.12 -15.37 14.28
N TYR A 148 -5.31 -16.32 15.18
CA TYR A 148 -6.34 -16.31 16.23
C TYR A 148 -5.95 -15.52 17.51
N SER A 149 -4.72 -15.04 17.60
CA SER A 149 -4.24 -14.28 18.78
C SER A 149 -4.43 -12.76 18.64
N LEU A 150 -5.03 -12.31 17.54
CA LEU A 150 -5.28 -10.90 17.23
C LEU A 150 -6.74 -10.46 17.47
N ILE A 151 -7.51 -11.27 18.22
CA ILE A 151 -8.89 -10.96 18.59
C ILE A 151 -8.94 -10.38 19.99
#